data_efca0e7012af2bfa81e5e38237956366
#
_entry.id   efca0e7012af2bfa81e5e38237956366
#
_cell.length_a   1.000
_cell.length_b   1.000
_cell.length_c   1.000
_cell.angle_alpha   90.00
_cell.angle_beta   90.00
_cell.angle_gamma   90.00
#
_symmetry.space_group_name_H-M   'P 1'
#
loop_
_entity.id
_entity.type
_entity.pdbx_description
1 polymer ?
#
loop_
_entity_poly.entity_id
_entity_poly.type
_entity_poly.pdbx_seq_one_letter_code
_entity_poly.pdbx_strand_id
1 'polypeptide(L)'
;LAFLLDSVQRAHNYGTETTEAGTADTNIEVFKRLIQEHNSQVEEEKRFEIGVINIESVTISSLSTNYEKTWDFINSNFLGKYEGYLRVRHDGNIRYLDYVKQYGNVSNQVIRFGENLLDLKKYSKAEDIKTAIIPVGKDNVTITTANGHNGTDYVYSQDAVDLYGWIYDKVDFSEVYDPDKLLEEANKYLQKCINLAITIELTAVDLHMIDVDINAIRLGDLVPCISTQHGIMSTFGNPDTYYLVSKYELDLENPANNKITLGRTISTLTDKQVQSSQNLETKINEVRTEMYNISGNDMEPITNETLEGLLN
;
A
#
# COMPACT_ATOMS: atom_id res chain seq x y z
N LEU A 1 -8.84 9.93 -11.77
CA LEU A 1 -7.42 10.13 -11.38
C LEU A 1 -6.53 10.59 -12.55
N ALA A 2 -6.88 10.27 -13.82
CA ALA A 2 -6.08 10.67 -14.99
C ALA A 2 -5.75 12.18 -15.06
N PHE A 3 -6.60 13.04 -14.55
CA PHE A 3 -6.34 14.50 -14.53
C PHE A 3 -5.11 14.90 -13.69
N LEU A 4 -4.70 14.07 -12.75
CA LEU A 4 -3.47 14.30 -11.97
C LEU A 4 -2.19 14.18 -12.84
N LEU A 5 -2.29 13.63 -14.05
CA LEU A 5 -1.21 13.63 -15.04
C LEU A 5 -1.05 14.97 -15.77
N ASP A 6 -2.03 15.88 -15.66
CA ASP A 6 -2.01 17.17 -16.35
C ASP A 6 -1.22 18.24 -15.59
N SER A 7 -0.75 17.93 -14.38
CA SER A 7 0.04 18.84 -13.54
C SER A 7 1.35 18.22 -13.08
N VAL A 8 2.23 19.06 -12.56
CA VAL A 8 3.52 18.65 -11.97
C VAL A 8 3.65 19.18 -10.54
N GLN A 9 4.38 18.47 -9.71
CA GLN A 9 4.73 18.94 -8.37
C GLN A 9 6.03 19.75 -8.46
N ARG A 10 6.00 21.05 -8.10
CA ARG A 10 7.19 21.90 -8.09
C ARG A 10 8.18 21.40 -7.05
N ALA A 11 9.46 21.73 -7.24
CA ALA A 11 10.51 21.34 -6.31
C ALA A 11 10.22 21.86 -4.90
N HIS A 12 10.08 20.94 -3.95
CA HIS A 12 9.83 21.24 -2.55
C HIS A 12 10.35 20.11 -1.66
N ASN A 13 10.86 20.43 -0.48
CA ASN A 13 11.30 19.48 0.52
C ASN A 13 10.34 19.50 1.71
N TYR A 14 9.64 18.42 1.94
CA TYR A 14 8.73 18.21 3.07
C TYR A 14 9.49 17.57 4.23
N GLY A 15 9.14 17.93 5.47
CA GLY A 15 9.69 17.32 6.68
C GLY A 15 11.03 17.85 7.14
N THR A 16 11.72 18.67 6.34
CA THR A 16 13.02 19.26 6.71
C THR A 16 12.91 20.63 7.36
N GLU A 17 11.80 21.31 7.15
CA GLU A 17 11.53 22.65 7.71
C GLU A 17 10.38 22.54 8.72
N THR A 18 10.60 23.10 9.90
CA THR A 18 9.47 23.45 10.78
C THR A 18 8.66 24.52 10.04
N THR A 19 7.38 24.25 9.79
CA THR A 19 6.46 25.28 9.26
C THR A 19 6.54 26.53 10.16
N GLU A 20 6.13 27.68 9.66
CA GLU A 20 6.05 28.92 10.48
C GLU A 20 5.29 28.72 11.82
N ALA A 21 4.46 27.67 11.90
CA ALA A 21 3.76 27.24 13.12
C ALA A 21 4.59 26.29 14.01
N GLY A 22 5.81 25.89 13.63
CA GLY A 22 6.68 25.02 14.45
C GLY A 22 6.26 23.55 14.50
N THR A 23 5.33 23.11 13.63
CA THR A 23 4.89 21.71 13.53
C THR A 23 5.51 21.03 12.31
N ALA A 24 5.96 19.80 12.49
CA ALA A 24 6.47 18.99 11.38
C ALA A 24 5.34 18.64 10.39
N ASP A 25 5.67 18.56 9.10
CA ASP A 25 4.73 18.12 8.07
C ASP A 25 4.19 16.71 8.34
N THR A 26 2.90 16.52 8.13
CA THR A 26 2.27 15.19 8.17
C THR A 26 1.92 14.72 6.76
N ASN A 27 1.78 13.39 6.59
CA ASN A 27 1.30 12.81 5.34
C ASN A 27 -0.04 13.41 4.88
N ILE A 28 -0.92 13.75 5.80
CA ILE A 28 -2.23 14.36 5.51
C ILE A 28 -2.06 15.78 4.95
N GLU A 29 -1.20 16.58 5.57
CA GLU A 29 -0.96 17.97 5.14
C GLU A 29 -0.24 18.01 3.80
N VAL A 30 0.75 17.15 3.62
CA VAL A 30 1.45 17.03 2.34
C VAL A 30 0.48 16.60 1.24
N PHE A 31 -0.36 15.59 1.48
CA PHE A 31 -1.38 15.19 0.52
C PHE A 31 -2.27 16.38 0.08
N LYS A 32 -2.74 17.18 1.03
CA LYS A 32 -3.54 18.37 0.73
C LYS A 32 -2.77 19.39 -0.13
N ARG A 33 -1.49 19.62 0.17
CA ARG A 33 -0.64 20.53 -0.62
C ARG A 33 -0.41 20.02 -2.05
N LEU A 34 -0.19 18.71 -2.22
CA LEU A 34 -0.05 18.09 -3.54
C LEU A 34 -1.29 18.33 -4.42
N ILE A 35 -2.49 18.21 -3.85
CA ILE A 35 -3.74 18.46 -4.57
C ILE A 35 -3.97 19.95 -4.79
N GLN A 36 -3.61 20.81 -3.84
CA GLN A 36 -3.67 22.25 -4.01
C GLN A 36 -2.75 22.73 -5.13
N GLU A 37 -1.53 22.18 -5.20
CA GLU A 37 -0.57 22.46 -6.28
C GLU A 37 -1.13 22.02 -7.64
N HIS A 38 -1.72 20.81 -7.72
CA HIS A 38 -2.43 20.36 -8.92
C HIS A 38 -3.53 21.33 -9.33
N ASN A 39 -4.41 21.70 -8.40
CA ASN A 39 -5.55 22.58 -8.66
C ASN A 39 -5.11 23.99 -9.14
N SER A 40 -3.93 24.43 -8.74
CA SER A 40 -3.39 25.73 -9.17
C SER A 40 -2.96 25.76 -10.65
N GLN A 41 -2.74 24.59 -11.25
CA GLN A 41 -2.17 24.42 -12.59
C GLN A 41 -3.20 24.03 -13.64
N VAL A 42 -4.39 23.59 -13.24
CA VAL A 42 -5.40 23.05 -14.17
C VAL A 42 -6.69 23.87 -14.15
N GLU A 43 -7.47 23.70 -15.23
CA GLU A 43 -8.81 24.29 -15.36
C GLU A 43 -9.75 23.73 -14.29
N GLU A 44 -10.84 24.46 -13.97
CA GLU A 44 -11.79 24.13 -12.93
C GLU A 44 -12.39 22.73 -13.09
N GLU A 45 -12.65 22.32 -14.34
CA GLU A 45 -13.24 20.99 -14.66
C GLU A 45 -12.30 19.82 -14.32
N LYS A 46 -11.01 20.08 -14.08
CA LYS A 46 -10.02 19.05 -13.74
C LYS A 46 -9.61 19.06 -12.28
N ARG A 47 -10.10 20.03 -11.50
CA ARG A 47 -9.78 20.18 -10.08
C ARG A 47 -10.44 19.13 -9.22
N PHE A 48 -9.84 18.91 -8.06
CA PHE A 48 -10.37 18.03 -7.03
C PHE A 48 -10.57 18.81 -5.73
N GLU A 49 -11.72 18.63 -5.10
CA GLU A 49 -11.91 18.98 -3.71
C GLU A 49 -11.39 17.84 -2.82
N ILE A 50 -10.82 18.19 -1.68
CA ILE A 50 -10.43 17.22 -0.67
C ILE A 50 -11.70 16.63 -0.04
N GLY A 51 -11.85 15.31 -0.18
CA GLY A 51 -12.95 14.56 0.39
C GLY A 51 -12.63 13.99 1.77
N VAL A 52 -12.97 12.73 1.96
CA VAL A 52 -12.72 12.01 3.23
C VAL A 52 -11.25 11.64 3.34
N ILE A 53 -10.64 11.99 4.48
CA ILE A 53 -9.32 11.51 4.87
C ILE A 53 -9.48 10.74 6.17
N ASN A 54 -9.23 9.42 6.15
CA ASN A 54 -9.30 8.55 7.32
C ASN A 54 -8.06 7.66 7.48
N ILE A 55 -6.95 8.08 6.87
CA ILE A 55 -5.64 7.48 7.06
C ILE A 55 -5.04 7.94 8.39
N GLU A 56 -4.15 7.16 8.96
CA GLU A 56 -3.38 7.55 10.14
C GLU A 56 -2.45 8.73 9.81
N SER A 57 -2.41 9.73 10.69
CA SER A 57 -1.52 10.87 10.54
C SER A 57 -0.11 10.49 10.98
N VAL A 58 0.83 10.52 10.05
CA VAL A 58 2.25 10.20 10.29
C VAL A 58 3.10 11.42 9.98
N THR A 59 4.04 11.73 10.85
CA THR A 59 5.02 12.81 10.61
C THR A 59 5.99 12.38 9.50
N ILE A 60 6.21 13.28 8.54
CA ILE A 60 7.14 13.07 7.44
C ILE A 60 8.53 13.46 7.89
N SER A 61 9.48 12.52 7.81
CA SER A 61 10.89 12.78 8.09
C SER A 61 11.63 13.41 6.91
N SER A 62 11.34 12.92 5.70
CA SER A 62 11.93 13.43 4.46
C SER A 62 11.09 12.98 3.26
N LEU A 63 10.64 13.92 2.46
CA LEU A 63 9.96 13.68 1.19
C LEU A 63 10.22 14.90 0.29
N SER A 64 10.65 14.69 -0.94
CA SER A 64 10.92 15.79 -1.88
C SER A 64 10.20 15.59 -3.20
N THR A 65 9.77 16.70 -3.80
CA THR A 65 9.24 16.75 -5.16
C THR A 65 10.21 17.51 -6.06
N ASN A 66 10.29 17.14 -7.34
CA ASN A 66 11.17 17.81 -8.32
C ASN A 66 10.57 17.75 -9.73
N TYR A 67 9.45 18.42 -9.95
CA TYR A 67 8.73 18.55 -11.21
C TYR A 67 8.19 17.24 -11.81
N GLU A 68 8.03 16.19 -11.01
CA GLU A 68 7.33 14.97 -11.41
C GLU A 68 5.85 15.26 -11.68
N LYS A 69 5.23 14.44 -12.54
CA LYS A 69 3.77 14.45 -12.70
C LYS A 69 3.10 14.16 -11.35
N THR A 70 2.06 14.91 -11.03
CA THR A 70 1.35 14.76 -9.75
C THR A 70 0.91 13.32 -9.49
N TRP A 71 0.36 12.63 -10.51
CA TRP A 71 -0.04 11.24 -10.38
C TRP A 71 1.14 10.31 -10.09
N ASP A 72 2.23 10.46 -10.84
CA ASP A 72 3.40 9.58 -10.71
C ASP A 72 4.02 9.72 -9.33
N PHE A 73 4.14 10.97 -8.85
CA PHE A 73 4.64 11.25 -7.50
C PHE A 73 3.72 10.64 -6.42
N ILE A 74 2.42 10.87 -6.49
CA ILE A 74 1.47 10.34 -5.50
C ILE A 74 1.50 8.82 -5.51
N ASN A 75 1.45 8.19 -6.67
CA ASN A 75 1.38 6.73 -6.79
C ASN A 75 2.67 6.04 -6.35
N SER A 76 3.83 6.55 -6.77
CA SER A 76 5.12 5.87 -6.56
C SER A 76 5.79 6.27 -5.24
N ASN A 77 5.79 7.56 -4.89
CA ASN A 77 6.56 8.06 -3.76
C ASN A 77 5.68 8.26 -2.51
N PHE A 78 4.43 8.69 -2.70
CA PHE A 78 3.57 9.02 -1.58
C PHE A 78 2.78 7.81 -1.08
N LEU A 79 1.94 7.17 -1.90
CA LEU A 79 1.15 6.00 -1.50
C LEU A 79 2.03 4.78 -1.20
N GLY A 80 3.16 4.64 -1.89
CA GLY A 80 4.13 3.58 -1.62
C GLY A 80 4.73 3.66 -0.21
N LYS A 81 4.90 4.88 0.32
CA LYS A 81 5.51 5.13 1.64
C LYS A 81 4.47 5.23 2.77
N TYR A 82 3.34 5.90 2.51
CA TYR A 82 2.35 6.22 3.55
C TYR A 82 1.07 5.39 3.45
N GLU A 83 1.04 4.46 2.50
CA GLU A 83 -0.10 3.55 2.28
C GLU A 83 -1.45 4.25 1.99
N GLY A 84 -2.52 3.46 1.93
CA GLY A 84 -3.86 3.97 1.67
C GLY A 84 -4.27 3.92 0.21
N TYR A 85 -5.48 4.37 -0.03
CA TYR A 85 -6.12 4.35 -1.34
C TYR A 85 -6.68 5.71 -1.70
N LEU A 86 -6.61 6.06 -2.98
CA LEU A 86 -7.31 7.22 -3.51
C LEU A 86 -8.63 6.79 -4.15
N ARG A 87 -9.69 7.47 -3.78
CA ARG A 87 -11.03 7.25 -4.32
C ARG A 87 -11.61 8.57 -4.81
N VAL A 88 -12.10 8.57 -6.05
CA VAL A 88 -12.81 9.72 -6.62
C VAL A 88 -14.31 9.52 -6.43
N ARG A 89 -14.96 10.53 -5.87
CA ARG A 89 -16.42 10.63 -5.78
C ARG A 89 -16.90 11.89 -6.50
N HIS A 90 -18.11 11.83 -7.03
CA HIS A 90 -18.78 12.96 -7.66
C HIS A 90 -20.02 13.33 -6.86
N ASP A 91 -20.20 14.63 -6.68
CA ASP A 91 -21.45 15.22 -6.19
C ASP A 91 -21.79 16.41 -7.10
N GLY A 92 -22.75 16.21 -7.99
CA GLY A 92 -22.99 17.15 -9.10
C GLY A 92 -21.72 17.30 -9.96
N ASN A 93 -21.25 18.53 -10.08
CA ASN A 93 -20.05 18.87 -10.85
C ASN A 93 -18.75 18.81 -10.00
N ILE A 94 -18.87 18.61 -8.69
CA ILE A 94 -17.71 18.59 -7.80
C ILE A 94 -17.10 17.18 -7.79
N ARG A 95 -15.78 17.10 -7.94
CA ARG A 95 -14.99 15.88 -7.79
C ARG A 95 -14.28 15.88 -6.45
N TYR A 96 -14.67 14.97 -5.59
CA TYR A 96 -13.97 14.76 -4.33
C TYR A 96 -12.88 13.70 -4.51
N LEU A 97 -11.69 13.99 -3.99
CA LEU A 97 -10.61 13.03 -3.87
C LEU A 97 -10.47 12.63 -2.39
N ASP A 98 -10.84 11.40 -2.11
CA ASP A 98 -10.69 10.81 -0.78
C ASP A 98 -9.32 10.14 -0.67
N TYR A 99 -8.69 10.24 0.51
CA TYR A 99 -7.50 9.47 0.88
C TYR A 99 -7.85 8.58 2.06
N VAL A 100 -8.05 7.29 1.80
CA VAL A 100 -8.69 6.37 2.73
C VAL A 100 -7.82 5.15 3.02
N LYS A 101 -7.89 4.68 4.27
CA LYS A 101 -7.20 3.46 4.70
C LYS A 101 -7.75 2.22 3.99
N GLN A 102 -9.03 2.21 3.64
CA GLN A 102 -9.73 1.12 2.98
C GLN A 102 -10.59 1.66 1.84
N TYR A 103 -10.48 1.07 0.65
CA TYR A 103 -11.20 1.54 -0.54
C TYR A 103 -12.70 1.26 -0.48
N GLY A 104 -13.08 0.02 -0.17
CA GLY A 104 -14.45 -0.46 -0.09
C GLY A 104 -14.97 -0.56 1.34
N ASN A 105 -16.05 -1.31 1.50
CA ASN A 105 -16.69 -1.55 2.78
C ASN A 105 -16.33 -2.92 3.33
N VAL A 106 -16.60 -3.12 4.62
CA VAL A 106 -16.59 -4.47 5.21
C VAL A 106 -17.91 -5.14 4.83
N SER A 107 -17.82 -6.26 4.10
CA SER A 107 -19.01 -7.01 3.68
C SER A 107 -19.66 -7.72 4.88
N ASN A 108 -20.98 -7.74 4.90
CA ASN A 108 -21.76 -8.58 5.81
C ASN A 108 -22.00 -9.98 5.24
N GLN A 109 -21.64 -10.24 3.98
CA GLN A 109 -21.61 -11.60 3.42
C GLN A 109 -20.36 -12.33 3.84
N VAL A 110 -20.52 -13.61 4.18
CA VAL A 110 -19.42 -14.55 4.39
C VAL A 110 -19.38 -15.52 3.21
N ILE A 111 -18.21 -15.66 2.58
CA ILE A 111 -18.01 -16.68 1.55
C ILE A 111 -17.62 -17.98 2.26
N ARG A 112 -18.43 -19.03 2.13
CA ARG A 112 -18.20 -20.33 2.77
C ARG A 112 -18.26 -21.48 1.80
N PHE A 113 -17.30 -22.39 1.94
CA PHE A 113 -17.32 -23.66 1.24
C PHE A 113 -18.53 -24.51 1.69
N GLY A 114 -19.30 -25.00 0.72
CA GLY A 114 -20.51 -25.77 0.96
C GLY A 114 -21.79 -24.94 1.13
N GLU A 115 -21.69 -23.60 1.12
CA GLU A 115 -22.87 -22.70 1.17
C GLU A 115 -23.00 -21.93 -0.16
N ASN A 116 -22.18 -20.90 -0.35
CA ASN A 116 -22.23 -20.02 -1.50
C ASN A 116 -20.95 -20.03 -2.36
N LEU A 117 -19.94 -20.77 -1.96
CA LEU A 117 -18.70 -20.98 -2.72
C LEU A 117 -18.89 -22.17 -3.67
N LEU A 118 -18.81 -21.95 -4.98
CA LEU A 118 -18.97 -22.95 -6.03
C LEU A 118 -17.62 -23.58 -6.43
N ASP A 119 -16.60 -22.76 -6.64
CA ASP A 119 -15.27 -23.21 -7.02
C ASP A 119 -14.22 -22.32 -6.36
N LEU A 120 -13.06 -22.88 -6.05
CA LEU A 120 -11.97 -22.18 -5.37
C LEU A 120 -10.62 -22.65 -5.92
N LYS A 121 -9.81 -21.67 -6.32
CA LYS A 121 -8.40 -21.88 -6.63
C LYS A 121 -7.57 -21.00 -5.71
N LYS A 122 -6.71 -21.61 -4.93
CA LYS A 122 -5.76 -20.92 -4.07
C LYS A 122 -4.41 -20.89 -4.75
N TYR A 123 -3.88 -19.70 -4.93
CA TYR A 123 -2.51 -19.48 -5.41
C TYR A 123 -1.67 -18.95 -4.27
N SER A 124 -0.54 -19.54 -4.00
CA SER A 124 0.47 -19.00 -3.13
C SER A 124 1.77 -18.83 -3.92
N LYS A 125 2.33 -17.63 -3.91
CA LYS A 125 3.67 -17.42 -4.48
C LYS A 125 4.68 -17.76 -3.40
N ALA A 126 5.40 -18.86 -3.58
CA ALA A 126 6.42 -19.31 -2.63
C ALA A 126 7.51 -18.24 -2.40
N GLU A 127 7.79 -17.41 -3.42
CA GLU A 127 8.78 -16.32 -3.36
C GLU A 127 8.33 -15.14 -2.47
N ASP A 128 7.02 -14.94 -2.29
CA ASP A 128 6.46 -13.83 -1.52
C ASP A 128 6.11 -14.26 -0.07
N ILE A 129 6.19 -15.58 0.23
CA ILE A 129 5.90 -16.10 1.57
C ILE A 129 7.08 -15.83 2.50
N LYS A 130 6.82 -15.12 3.59
CA LYS A 130 7.75 -14.90 4.68
C LYS A 130 7.06 -15.34 5.97
N THR A 131 7.66 -16.28 6.69
CA THR A 131 7.11 -16.78 7.95
C THR A 131 7.79 -16.20 9.16
N ALA A 132 8.99 -15.65 8.95
CA ALA A 132 9.78 -14.92 9.93
C ALA A 132 10.52 -13.74 9.27
N ILE A 133 10.67 -12.64 9.97
CA ILE A 133 11.47 -11.49 9.51
C ILE A 133 12.45 -11.04 10.58
N ILE A 134 13.61 -10.58 10.13
CA ILE A 134 14.64 -9.92 10.95
C ILE A 134 14.54 -8.43 10.66
N PRO A 135 13.87 -7.64 11.51
CA PRO A 135 13.75 -6.21 11.29
C PRO A 135 15.01 -5.50 11.72
N VAL A 136 15.46 -4.55 10.92
CA VAL A 136 16.59 -3.67 11.24
C VAL A 136 16.12 -2.22 11.13
N GLY A 137 16.20 -1.50 12.23
CA GLY A 137 15.86 -0.08 12.30
C GLY A 137 17.04 0.82 11.92
N LYS A 138 16.81 2.12 12.03
CA LYS A 138 17.83 3.15 11.82
C LYS A 138 19.03 2.90 12.76
N ASP A 139 20.23 3.17 12.26
CA ASP A 139 21.49 2.97 12.99
C ASP A 139 21.70 1.52 13.48
N ASN A 140 21.17 0.54 12.73
CA ASN A 140 21.21 -0.87 13.05
C ASN A 140 20.50 -1.26 14.36
N VAL A 141 19.49 -0.51 14.77
CA VAL A 141 18.64 -0.88 15.91
C VAL A 141 17.95 -2.21 15.63
N THR A 142 17.92 -3.09 16.62
CA THR A 142 17.27 -4.40 16.59
C THR A 142 16.16 -4.48 17.63
N ILE A 143 15.29 -5.47 17.51
CA ILE A 143 14.18 -5.72 18.45
C ILE A 143 14.60 -6.49 19.70
N THR A 144 15.86 -6.87 19.83
CA THR A 144 16.34 -7.73 20.94
C THR A 144 16.12 -7.12 22.32
N THR A 145 16.05 -5.79 22.41
CA THR A 145 15.84 -5.04 23.66
C THR A 145 14.42 -4.51 23.82
N ALA A 146 13.51 -4.83 22.89
CA ALA A 146 12.13 -4.39 22.95
C ALA A 146 11.38 -4.97 24.14
N ASN A 147 10.52 -4.16 24.75
CA ASN A 147 9.74 -4.55 25.92
C ASN A 147 8.78 -5.70 25.60
N GLY A 148 8.78 -6.74 26.45
CA GLY A 148 7.92 -7.91 26.26
C GLY A 148 8.35 -8.86 25.14
N HIS A 149 9.49 -8.60 24.50
CA HIS A 149 10.09 -9.49 23.53
C HIS A 149 11.03 -10.49 24.18
N ASN A 150 11.18 -11.68 23.59
CA ASN A 150 11.98 -12.79 24.15
C ASN A 150 13.49 -12.65 23.94
N GLY A 151 13.96 -11.51 23.41
CA GLY A 151 15.37 -11.23 23.14
C GLY A 151 15.92 -11.80 21.83
N THR A 152 15.06 -12.39 20.98
CA THR A 152 15.45 -12.78 19.63
C THR A 152 15.55 -11.56 18.70
N ASP A 153 16.27 -11.68 17.60
CA ASP A 153 16.41 -10.64 16.59
C ASP A 153 15.33 -10.72 15.49
N TYR A 154 14.38 -11.64 15.62
CA TYR A 154 13.32 -11.90 14.61
C TYR A 154 11.94 -11.99 15.25
N VAL A 155 10.92 -11.69 14.46
CA VAL A 155 9.50 -11.99 14.71
C VAL A 155 9.02 -13.06 13.74
N TYR A 156 8.06 -13.88 14.15
CA TYR A 156 7.51 -14.96 13.32
C TYR A 156 6.03 -15.18 13.60
N SER A 157 5.35 -15.81 12.66
CA SER A 157 3.99 -16.31 12.82
C SER A 157 4.02 -17.83 12.95
N GLN A 158 3.59 -18.37 14.09
CA GLN A 158 3.57 -19.82 14.31
C GLN A 158 2.68 -20.51 13.28
N ASP A 159 1.49 -19.97 12.99
CA ASP A 159 0.57 -20.56 12.00
C ASP A 159 1.18 -20.63 10.60
N ALA A 160 1.94 -19.61 10.22
CA ALA A 160 2.63 -19.59 8.93
C ALA A 160 3.82 -20.56 8.91
N VAL A 161 4.56 -20.67 10.01
CA VAL A 161 5.65 -21.64 10.17
C VAL A 161 5.13 -23.07 10.11
N ASP A 162 4.02 -23.38 10.76
CA ASP A 162 3.43 -24.70 10.75
C ASP A 162 2.94 -25.09 9.36
N LEU A 163 2.53 -24.13 8.55
CA LEU A 163 2.01 -24.38 7.20
C LEU A 163 3.11 -24.40 6.12
N TYR A 164 4.11 -23.53 6.22
CA TYR A 164 5.09 -23.29 5.16
C TYR A 164 6.55 -23.60 5.60
N GLY A 165 6.76 -23.89 6.88
CA GLY A 165 8.11 -23.98 7.45
C GLY A 165 8.73 -22.61 7.75
N TRP A 166 10.00 -22.63 8.19
CA TRP A 166 10.75 -21.41 8.46
C TRP A 166 11.27 -20.77 7.18
N ILE A 167 10.79 -19.55 6.88
CA ILE A 167 11.23 -18.76 5.72
C ILE A 167 11.56 -17.37 6.26
N TYR A 168 12.85 -17.07 6.37
CA TYR A 168 13.36 -15.82 6.89
C TYR A 168 13.59 -14.79 5.80
N ASP A 169 13.34 -13.52 6.14
CA ASP A 169 13.76 -12.37 5.34
C ASP A 169 14.25 -11.24 6.24
N LYS A 170 15.20 -10.44 5.74
CA LYS A 170 15.65 -9.21 6.41
C LYS A 170 14.84 -8.04 5.88
N VAL A 171 14.33 -7.20 6.78
CA VAL A 171 13.56 -6.01 6.41
C VAL A 171 14.14 -4.78 7.10
N ASP A 172 14.51 -3.78 6.30
CA ASP A 172 15.06 -2.53 6.80
C ASP A 172 13.94 -1.50 7.02
N PHE A 173 13.84 -1.00 8.27
CA PHE A 173 12.95 0.05 8.71
C PHE A 173 13.76 1.32 9.01
N SER A 174 14.25 1.97 7.96
CA SER A 174 15.24 3.06 8.03
C SER A 174 14.80 4.29 8.82
N GLU A 175 13.51 4.44 9.11
CA GLU A 175 12.93 5.56 9.86
C GLU A 175 12.69 5.24 11.34
N VAL A 176 12.86 3.98 11.76
CA VAL A 176 12.52 3.52 13.11
C VAL A 176 13.78 3.32 13.93
N TYR A 177 13.94 4.09 15.01
CA TYR A 177 15.09 4.02 15.94
C TYR A 177 14.71 3.57 17.36
N ASP A 178 13.45 3.29 17.60
CA ASP A 178 12.95 2.78 18.87
C ASP A 178 12.67 1.27 18.75
N PRO A 179 13.26 0.40 19.62
CA PRO A 179 13.06 -1.04 19.54
C PRO A 179 11.61 -1.50 19.69
N ASP A 180 10.81 -0.82 20.53
CA ASP A 180 9.43 -1.17 20.77
C ASP A 180 8.56 -0.86 19.53
N LYS A 181 8.78 0.29 18.92
CA LYS A 181 8.14 0.65 17.64
C LYS A 181 8.59 -0.27 16.52
N LEU A 182 9.87 -0.62 16.49
CA LEU A 182 10.39 -1.55 15.48
C LEU A 182 9.71 -2.92 15.58
N LEU A 183 9.49 -3.41 16.81
CA LEU A 183 8.77 -4.65 17.06
C LEU A 183 7.32 -4.57 16.57
N GLU A 184 6.64 -3.47 16.84
CA GLU A 184 5.26 -3.24 16.39
C GLU A 184 5.16 -3.23 14.86
N GLU A 185 6.00 -2.44 14.20
CA GLU A 185 6.02 -2.34 12.72
C GLU A 185 6.43 -3.65 12.05
N ALA A 186 7.38 -4.37 12.65
CA ALA A 186 7.79 -5.69 12.18
C ALA A 186 6.63 -6.70 12.21
N ASN A 187 5.86 -6.72 13.30
CA ASN A 187 4.69 -7.60 13.41
C ASN A 187 3.60 -7.23 12.39
N LYS A 188 3.30 -5.93 12.20
CA LYS A 188 2.36 -5.46 11.19
C LYS A 188 2.81 -5.87 9.78
N TYR A 189 4.09 -5.67 9.46
CA TYR A 189 4.66 -6.04 8.17
C TYR A 189 4.59 -7.54 7.91
N LEU A 190 4.94 -8.37 8.90
CA LEU A 190 4.88 -9.84 8.78
C LEU A 190 3.46 -10.31 8.50
N GLN A 191 2.46 -9.81 9.24
CA GLN A 191 1.05 -10.13 9.00
C GLN A 191 0.60 -9.73 7.59
N LYS A 192 1.03 -8.55 7.14
CA LYS A 192 0.76 -8.08 5.77
C LYS A 192 1.37 -9.01 4.72
N CYS A 193 2.62 -9.45 4.89
CA CYS A 193 3.27 -10.39 3.99
C CYS A 193 2.52 -11.73 3.92
N ILE A 194 2.11 -12.27 5.06
CA ILE A 194 1.36 -13.54 5.12
C ILE A 194 0.01 -13.41 4.39
N ASN A 195 -0.72 -12.32 4.63
CA ASN A 195 -2.01 -12.08 3.99
C ASN A 195 -1.89 -11.82 2.49
N LEU A 196 -0.83 -11.12 2.04
CA LEU A 196 -0.61 -10.81 0.64
C LEU A 196 -0.06 -11.97 -0.20
N ALA A 197 0.57 -12.97 0.43
CA ALA A 197 1.11 -14.13 -0.26
C ALA A 197 0.01 -15.06 -0.79
N ILE A 198 -1.23 -14.90 -0.33
CA ILE A 198 -2.36 -15.75 -0.70
C ILE A 198 -3.27 -14.98 -1.66
N THR A 199 -3.40 -15.49 -2.88
CA THR A 199 -4.43 -15.05 -3.82
C THR A 199 -5.46 -16.16 -3.96
N ILE A 200 -6.71 -15.83 -3.82
CA ILE A 200 -7.83 -16.77 -3.92
C ILE A 200 -8.70 -16.34 -5.09
N GLU A 201 -8.74 -17.17 -6.13
CA GLU A 201 -9.77 -17.04 -7.16
C GLU A 201 -10.93 -17.96 -6.78
N LEU A 202 -12.11 -17.40 -6.73
CA LEU A 202 -13.30 -18.17 -6.40
C LEU A 202 -14.47 -17.79 -7.29
N THR A 203 -15.35 -18.75 -7.51
CA THR A 203 -16.69 -18.53 -8.05
C THR A 203 -17.66 -18.67 -6.89
N ALA A 204 -18.38 -17.60 -6.59
CA ALA A 204 -19.34 -17.59 -5.51
C ALA A 204 -20.66 -16.99 -5.98
N VAL A 205 -21.75 -17.49 -5.40
CA VAL A 205 -23.06 -16.85 -5.56
C VAL A 205 -23.11 -15.64 -4.65
N ASP A 206 -23.40 -14.48 -5.24
CA ASP A 206 -23.66 -13.27 -4.46
C ASP A 206 -25.05 -13.40 -3.82
N LEU A 207 -25.07 -13.58 -2.50
CA LEU A 207 -26.32 -13.80 -1.74
C LEU A 207 -27.24 -12.57 -1.78
N HIS A 208 -26.74 -11.39 -2.11
CA HIS A 208 -27.58 -10.20 -2.35
C HIS A 208 -28.66 -10.43 -3.42
N MET A 209 -28.40 -11.32 -4.37
CA MET A 209 -29.39 -11.66 -5.40
C MET A 209 -30.57 -12.48 -4.88
N ILE A 210 -30.45 -13.07 -3.71
CA ILE A 210 -31.46 -13.95 -3.08
C ILE A 210 -32.05 -13.29 -1.82
N ASP A 211 -31.27 -12.45 -1.13
CA ASP A 211 -31.68 -11.80 0.10
C ASP A 211 -31.36 -10.30 0.05
N VAL A 212 -32.37 -9.47 0.17
CA VAL A 212 -32.28 -8.01 0.10
C VAL A 212 -31.58 -7.37 1.30
N ASP A 213 -31.47 -8.08 2.42
CA ASP A 213 -30.76 -7.61 3.61
C ASP A 213 -29.25 -7.85 3.54
N ILE A 214 -28.79 -8.54 2.52
CA ILE A 214 -27.39 -8.82 2.28
C ILE A 214 -26.86 -7.81 1.26
N ASN A 215 -25.78 -7.10 1.62
CA ASN A 215 -25.16 -6.13 0.72
C ASN A 215 -24.41 -6.85 -0.40
N ALA A 216 -24.53 -6.33 -1.63
CA ALA A 216 -23.75 -6.82 -2.77
C ALA A 216 -22.25 -6.68 -2.50
N ILE A 217 -21.48 -7.70 -2.89
CA ILE A 217 -20.01 -7.64 -2.87
C ILE A 217 -19.54 -6.74 -4.01
N ARG A 218 -18.62 -5.81 -3.70
CA ARG A 218 -18.07 -4.87 -4.67
C ARG A 218 -16.55 -4.93 -4.72
N LEU A 219 -15.99 -4.47 -5.80
CA LEU A 219 -14.55 -4.30 -5.92
C LEU A 219 -14.02 -3.39 -4.80
N GLY A 220 -12.96 -3.83 -4.14
CA GLY A 220 -12.36 -3.10 -3.01
C GLY A 220 -12.98 -3.40 -1.65
N ASP A 221 -14.05 -4.20 -1.58
CA ASP A 221 -14.62 -4.62 -0.30
C ASP A 221 -13.73 -5.63 0.42
N LEU A 222 -13.81 -5.64 1.75
CA LEU A 222 -13.24 -6.68 2.59
C LEU A 222 -14.30 -7.73 2.89
N VAL A 223 -14.03 -8.98 2.51
CA VAL A 223 -14.98 -10.08 2.61
C VAL A 223 -14.39 -11.20 3.47
N PRO A 224 -15.10 -11.66 4.52
CA PRO A 224 -14.70 -12.86 5.26
C PRO A 224 -14.87 -14.10 4.38
N CYS A 225 -13.82 -14.92 4.30
CA CYS A 225 -13.84 -16.19 3.58
C CYS A 225 -13.47 -17.34 4.52
N ILE A 226 -14.26 -18.41 4.52
CA ILE A 226 -14.06 -19.57 5.38
C ILE A 226 -14.09 -20.84 4.53
N SER A 227 -12.94 -21.49 4.48
CA SER A 227 -12.78 -22.81 3.88
C SER A 227 -11.70 -23.60 4.62
N THR A 228 -12.09 -24.36 5.62
CA THR A 228 -11.17 -25.16 6.46
C THR A 228 -10.36 -26.16 5.65
N GLN A 229 -10.97 -26.74 4.61
CA GLN A 229 -10.29 -27.68 3.71
C GLN A 229 -9.11 -27.05 2.95
N HIS A 230 -9.16 -25.73 2.72
CA HIS A 230 -8.13 -24.99 1.99
C HIS A 230 -7.26 -24.12 2.92
N GLY A 231 -7.42 -24.26 4.25
CA GLY A 231 -6.68 -23.44 5.22
C GLY A 231 -7.02 -21.97 5.14
N ILE A 232 -8.26 -21.62 4.80
CA ILE A 232 -8.75 -20.25 4.70
C ILE A 232 -9.72 -20.02 5.85
N MET A 233 -9.36 -19.13 6.78
CA MET A 233 -10.18 -18.88 7.97
C MET A 233 -10.14 -17.39 8.33
N SER A 234 -11.21 -16.69 7.95
CA SER A 234 -11.46 -15.35 8.48
C SER A 234 -12.14 -15.45 9.85
N THR A 235 -11.74 -14.65 10.80
CA THR A 235 -12.40 -14.53 12.11
C THR A 235 -13.50 -13.49 12.00
N PHE A 236 -14.74 -13.91 12.14
CA PHE A 236 -15.89 -13.00 12.06
C PHE A 236 -15.79 -11.89 13.11
N GLY A 237 -16.02 -10.64 12.68
CA GLY A 237 -15.86 -9.47 13.52
C GLY A 237 -14.43 -8.92 13.58
N ASN A 238 -13.46 -9.57 12.94
CA ASN A 238 -12.10 -9.07 12.79
C ASN A 238 -11.76 -8.80 11.32
N PRO A 239 -11.96 -7.56 10.81
CA PRO A 239 -11.70 -7.21 9.41
C PRO A 239 -10.25 -7.40 8.96
N ASP A 240 -9.28 -7.41 9.89
CA ASP A 240 -7.86 -7.63 9.56
C ASP A 240 -7.61 -9.06 9.02
N THR A 241 -8.53 -9.99 9.27
CA THR A 241 -8.48 -11.36 8.73
C THR A 241 -9.28 -11.53 7.44
N TYR A 242 -9.89 -10.45 6.91
CA TYR A 242 -10.73 -10.52 5.72
C TYR A 242 -9.91 -10.33 4.47
N TYR A 243 -10.45 -10.79 3.36
CA TYR A 243 -9.79 -10.73 2.07
C TYR A 243 -10.34 -9.57 1.24
N LEU A 244 -9.43 -8.81 0.64
CA LEU A 244 -9.78 -7.72 -0.27
C LEU A 244 -10.29 -8.29 -1.60
N VAL A 245 -11.42 -7.79 -2.08
CA VAL A 245 -11.90 -8.06 -3.45
C VAL A 245 -11.06 -7.25 -4.42
N SER A 246 -10.10 -7.90 -5.05
CA SER A 246 -9.13 -7.27 -5.96
C SER A 246 -9.58 -7.31 -7.43
N LYS A 247 -10.46 -8.25 -7.80
CA LYS A 247 -11.03 -8.35 -9.13
C LYS A 247 -12.43 -8.93 -9.07
N TYR A 248 -13.32 -8.44 -9.91
CA TYR A 248 -14.68 -8.92 -10.06
C TYR A 248 -15.04 -9.06 -11.53
N GLU A 249 -15.29 -10.28 -11.99
CA GLU A 249 -15.70 -10.60 -13.33
C GLU A 249 -17.20 -10.90 -13.34
N LEU A 250 -17.95 -10.10 -14.08
CA LEU A 250 -19.40 -10.24 -14.22
C LEU A 250 -19.73 -11.04 -15.47
N ASP A 251 -20.46 -12.13 -15.31
CA ASP A 251 -21.12 -12.83 -16.41
C ASP A 251 -22.53 -12.24 -16.58
N LEU A 252 -22.72 -11.48 -17.66
CA LEU A 252 -23.99 -10.78 -17.91
C LEU A 252 -25.11 -11.72 -18.36
N GLU A 253 -24.77 -12.89 -18.88
CA GLU A 253 -25.75 -13.89 -19.32
C GLU A 253 -26.15 -14.82 -18.17
N ASN A 254 -25.19 -15.19 -17.30
CA ASN A 254 -25.42 -16.06 -16.17
C ASN A 254 -24.71 -15.57 -14.91
N PRO A 255 -25.38 -14.76 -14.08
CA PRO A 255 -24.78 -14.20 -12.88
C PRO A 255 -24.24 -15.24 -11.87
N ALA A 256 -24.69 -16.50 -11.93
CA ALA A 256 -24.13 -17.56 -11.11
C ALA A 256 -22.66 -17.91 -11.46
N ASN A 257 -22.20 -17.48 -12.63
CA ASN A 257 -20.81 -17.65 -13.07
C ASN A 257 -19.90 -16.46 -12.71
N ASN A 258 -20.40 -15.48 -11.98
CA ASN A 258 -19.59 -14.37 -11.53
C ASN A 258 -18.35 -14.86 -10.76
N LYS A 259 -17.18 -14.30 -11.11
CA LYS A 259 -15.92 -14.66 -10.47
C LYS A 259 -15.39 -13.52 -9.64
N ILE A 260 -14.97 -13.85 -8.45
CA ILE A 260 -14.39 -12.93 -7.49
C ILE A 260 -12.95 -13.35 -7.21
N THR A 261 -12.01 -12.43 -7.34
CA THR A 261 -10.63 -12.67 -6.89
C THR A 261 -10.43 -11.95 -5.57
N LEU A 262 -10.06 -12.70 -4.55
CA LEU A 262 -9.74 -12.21 -3.23
C LEU A 262 -8.23 -12.17 -3.01
N GLY A 263 -7.78 -11.17 -2.25
CA GLY A 263 -6.37 -10.96 -1.99
C GLY A 263 -5.67 -10.17 -3.10
N ARG A 264 -4.36 -10.35 -3.27
CA ARG A 264 -3.58 -9.60 -4.27
C ARG A 264 -3.80 -10.20 -5.65
N THR A 265 -4.00 -9.34 -6.66
CA THR A 265 -3.95 -9.77 -8.07
C THR A 265 -2.58 -10.34 -8.40
N ILE A 266 -2.57 -11.42 -9.18
CA ILE A 266 -1.30 -12.00 -9.69
C ILE A 266 -0.68 -10.95 -10.61
N SER A 267 0.43 -10.34 -10.17
CA SER A 267 1.17 -9.40 -11.02
C SER A 267 1.82 -10.13 -12.18
N THR A 268 1.71 -9.57 -13.38
CA THR A 268 2.38 -10.08 -14.56
C THR A 268 3.89 -9.79 -14.50
N LEU A 269 4.68 -10.48 -15.33
CA LEU A 269 6.13 -10.18 -15.49
C LEU A 269 6.36 -8.70 -15.86
N THR A 270 5.47 -8.13 -16.66
CA THR A 270 5.50 -6.71 -17.06
C THR A 270 5.31 -5.78 -15.86
N ASP A 271 4.38 -6.11 -14.95
CA ASP A 271 4.15 -5.33 -13.72
C ASP A 271 5.38 -5.34 -12.80
N LYS A 272 6.05 -6.50 -12.70
CA LYS A 272 7.30 -6.63 -11.92
C LYS A 272 8.44 -5.81 -12.52
N GLN A 273 8.54 -5.75 -13.85
CA GLN A 273 9.58 -5.01 -14.56
C GLN A 273 9.37 -3.50 -14.41
N VAL A 274 8.12 -3.03 -14.47
CA VAL A 274 7.75 -1.64 -14.22
C VAL A 274 8.04 -1.25 -12.76
N GLN A 275 7.66 -2.06 -11.78
CA GLN A 275 7.97 -1.82 -10.36
C GLN A 275 9.47 -1.80 -10.08
N SER A 276 10.26 -2.70 -10.72
CA SER A 276 11.71 -2.72 -10.56
C SER A 276 12.37 -1.47 -11.12
N SER A 277 11.92 -0.99 -12.29
CA SER A 277 12.43 0.24 -12.90
C SER A 277 12.07 1.47 -12.08
N GLN A 278 10.84 1.55 -11.56
CA GLN A 278 10.39 2.64 -10.70
C GLN A 278 11.15 2.68 -9.36
N ASN A 279 11.41 1.52 -8.76
CA ASN A 279 12.23 1.44 -7.53
C ASN A 279 13.68 1.87 -7.74
N LEU A 280 14.25 1.58 -8.92
CA LEU A 280 15.59 2.06 -9.29
C LEU A 280 15.62 3.58 -9.49
N GLU A 281 14.64 4.15 -10.18
CA GLU A 281 14.52 5.61 -10.34
C GLU A 281 14.35 6.32 -9.00
N THR A 282 13.52 5.76 -8.11
CA THR A 282 13.33 6.32 -6.76
C THR A 282 14.64 6.33 -5.97
N LYS A 283 15.39 5.22 -5.97
CA LYS A 283 16.70 5.13 -5.29
C LYS A 283 17.73 6.07 -5.90
N ILE A 284 17.75 6.23 -7.22
CA ILE A 284 18.63 7.18 -7.89
C ILE A 284 18.29 8.62 -7.47
N ASN A 285 17.04 8.97 -7.36
CA ASN A 285 16.60 10.30 -6.93
C ASN A 285 16.88 10.55 -5.44
N GLU A 286 16.73 9.54 -4.58
CA GLU A 286 17.13 9.60 -3.17
C GLU A 286 18.63 9.88 -3.01
N VAL A 287 19.47 9.11 -3.69
CA VAL A 287 20.94 9.30 -3.69
C VAL A 287 21.32 10.67 -4.24
N ARG A 288 20.66 11.15 -5.30
CA ARG A 288 20.86 12.50 -5.84
C ARG A 288 20.54 13.59 -4.81
N THR A 289 19.44 13.43 -4.09
CA THR A 289 19.00 14.37 -3.05
C THR A 289 19.97 14.37 -1.86
N GLU A 290 20.42 13.20 -1.44
CA GLU A 290 21.43 13.07 -0.39
C GLU A 290 22.76 13.68 -0.79
N MET A 291 23.22 13.45 -2.02
CA MET A 291 24.45 14.07 -2.54
C MET A 291 24.33 15.60 -2.62
N TYR A 292 23.17 16.13 -3.03
CA TYR A 292 22.91 17.57 -3.06
C TYR A 292 22.95 18.17 -1.65
N ASN A 293 22.39 17.49 -0.66
CA ASN A 293 22.39 17.93 0.73
C ASN A 293 23.77 17.85 1.40
N ILE A 294 24.62 16.89 0.99
CA ILE A 294 25.99 16.72 1.51
C ILE A 294 26.96 17.72 0.88
N SER A 295 26.74 18.11 -0.38
CA SER A 295 27.72 18.92 -1.12
C SER A 295 27.69 20.43 -0.80
N GLY A 296 26.71 20.90 0.00
CA GLY A 296 26.58 22.33 0.26
C GLY A 296 26.58 23.16 -1.03
N ASN A 297 25.98 24.30 -1.06
CA ASN A 297 25.65 25.16 -2.22
C ASN A 297 26.75 25.47 -3.25
N ASP A 298 27.89 24.82 -3.27
CA ASP A 298 29.08 25.17 -4.10
C ASP A 298 29.46 24.13 -5.17
N MET A 299 28.63 23.09 -5.43
CA MET A 299 28.91 22.16 -6.53
C MET A 299 27.97 22.40 -7.72
N GLU A 300 28.52 22.45 -8.93
CA GLU A 300 27.75 22.44 -10.16
C GLU A 300 26.91 21.16 -10.26
N PRO A 301 25.70 21.23 -10.80
CA PRO A 301 24.83 20.05 -10.89
C PRO A 301 25.49 18.97 -11.75
N ILE A 302 25.52 17.72 -11.21
CA ILE A 302 25.98 16.54 -11.95
C ILE A 302 25.05 16.33 -13.15
N THR A 303 25.57 16.52 -14.35
CA THR A 303 24.82 16.33 -15.60
C THR A 303 24.73 14.83 -15.94
N ASN A 304 23.77 14.45 -16.79
CA ASN A 304 23.63 13.07 -17.27
C ASN A 304 24.90 12.53 -17.94
N GLU A 305 25.69 13.40 -18.56
CA GLU A 305 26.99 13.04 -19.15
C GLU A 305 28.03 12.58 -18.11
N THR A 306 27.98 13.12 -16.90
CA THR A 306 28.89 12.73 -15.81
C THR A 306 28.53 11.34 -15.25
N LEU A 307 27.25 10.96 -15.29
CA LEU A 307 26.77 9.64 -14.85
C LEU A 307 27.07 8.53 -15.87
N GLU A 308 26.99 8.81 -17.16
CA GLU A 308 27.35 7.86 -18.23
C GLU A 308 28.85 7.54 -18.23
N GLY A 309 29.68 8.49 -17.81
CA GLY A 309 31.13 8.29 -17.66
C GLY A 309 31.54 7.41 -16.47
N LEU A 310 30.67 7.20 -15.49
CA LEU A 310 30.92 6.33 -14.32
C LEU A 310 30.42 4.89 -14.50
N LEU A 311 29.65 4.63 -15.56
CA LEU A 311 29.05 3.32 -15.87
C LEU A 311 29.80 2.58 -17.00
N ASN A 312 30.87 3.15 -17.60
CA ASN A 312 31.82 2.56 -18.52
C ASN A 312 33.17 2.35 -17.83
#